data_fa0e58175b8facbb7364b83890a8fc5f
#
_entry.id   fa0e58175b8facbb7364b83890a8fc5f
#
_cell.length_a   1.000
_cell.length_b   1.000
_cell.length_c   1.000
_cell.angle_alpha   90.00
_cell.angle_beta   90.00
_cell.angle_gamma   90.00
#
_symmetry.space_group_name_H-M   'P 1'
#
loop_
_entity.id
_entity.type
_entity.pdbx_description
1 polymer ?
#
loop_
_entity_poly.entity_id
_entity_poly.type
_entity_poly.pdbx_seq_one_letter_code
_entity_poly.pdbx_strand_id
1 'polypeptide(L)'
;KFDMNLIRVNCEDRFLGKLKGVTEPEAKRKIIGEEFIRVFEEESNKLGKMDFLVQGTIYPDIVESGLGGESVTIKSHHNVGGLPEDVAFEIVEPLKELFKDEVRKIGLELGIEDKLIFRHPFPGPGLGIRVIGEVTKEKCDILREADAIYMDELRKAGLYREIWQAFATLPDVKTVGVMG
;
A
#
# COMPACT_ATOMS: atom_id res chain seq x y z
N LYS A 1 -9.44 4.43 20.02
CA LYS A 1 -10.81 3.87 20.01
C LYS A 1 -10.80 2.34 20.12
N PHE A 2 -9.80 1.67 19.57
CA PHE A 2 -9.72 0.20 19.50
C PHE A 2 -8.66 -0.41 20.43
N ASP A 3 -8.09 0.33 21.35
CA ASP A 3 -7.08 -0.14 22.33
C ASP A 3 -6.06 -1.12 21.75
N MET A 4 -5.43 -0.71 20.65
CA MET A 4 -4.43 -1.51 19.94
C MET A 4 -3.03 -1.11 20.38
N ASN A 5 -2.14 -2.08 20.56
CA ASN A 5 -0.73 -1.85 20.73
C ASN A 5 -0.09 -1.53 19.36
N LEU A 6 0.04 -0.25 19.04
CA LEU A 6 0.56 0.21 17.77
C LEU A 6 2.08 0.45 17.83
N ILE A 7 2.81 -0.26 17.00
CA ILE A 7 4.25 -0.04 16.81
C ILE A 7 4.47 0.72 15.51
N ARG A 8 5.09 1.90 15.61
CA ARG A 8 5.46 2.70 14.44
C ARG A 8 6.96 2.62 14.21
N VAL A 9 7.36 2.19 13.02
CA VAL A 9 8.75 2.10 12.60
C VAL A 9 9.04 3.15 11.55
N ASN A 10 10.06 3.98 11.74
CA ASN A 10 10.52 4.94 10.74
C ASN A 10 11.61 4.30 9.88
N CYS A 11 11.29 3.99 8.64
CA CYS A 11 12.20 3.35 7.69
C CYS A 11 12.44 4.20 6.43
N GLU A 12 12.16 5.51 6.47
CA GLU A 12 12.26 6.39 5.29
C GLU A 12 13.64 6.28 4.62
N ASP A 13 14.71 6.49 5.36
CA ASP A 13 16.08 6.45 4.82
C ASP A 13 16.46 5.08 4.28
N ARG A 14 15.96 4.01 4.89
CA ARG A 14 16.20 2.65 4.48
C ARG A 14 15.59 2.35 3.11
N PHE A 15 14.32 2.71 2.92
CA PHE A 15 13.63 2.54 1.64
C PHE A 15 14.23 3.43 0.56
N LEU A 16 14.50 4.70 0.85
CA LEU A 16 15.10 5.62 -0.10
C LEU A 16 16.50 5.16 -0.53
N GLY A 17 17.29 4.64 0.42
CA GLY A 17 18.62 4.07 0.12
C GLY A 17 18.55 2.89 -0.84
N LYS A 18 17.59 1.98 -0.67
CA LYS A 18 17.38 0.83 -1.54
C LYS A 18 16.86 1.21 -2.93
N LEU A 19 16.10 2.30 -3.03
CA LEU A 19 15.51 2.79 -4.29
C LEU A 19 16.42 3.73 -5.07
N LYS A 20 17.60 4.06 -4.53
CA LYS A 20 18.53 4.97 -5.18
C LYS A 20 18.95 4.45 -6.57
N GLY A 21 18.76 5.27 -7.60
CA GLY A 21 19.05 4.92 -8.98
C GLY A 21 18.05 3.98 -9.64
N VAL A 22 17.02 3.51 -8.94
CA VAL A 22 16.01 2.60 -9.49
C VAL A 22 14.87 3.40 -10.13
N THR A 23 14.71 3.26 -11.44
CA THR A 23 13.69 4.00 -12.21
C THR A 23 12.53 3.11 -12.66
N GLU A 24 12.80 1.83 -12.88
CA GLU A 24 11.84 0.85 -13.39
C GLU A 24 10.73 0.54 -12.36
N PRO A 25 9.44 0.68 -12.71
CA PRO A 25 8.35 0.48 -11.77
C PRO A 25 8.29 -0.90 -11.12
N GLU A 26 8.54 -1.95 -11.90
CA GLU A 26 8.50 -3.33 -11.37
C GLU A 26 9.67 -3.61 -10.43
N ALA A 27 10.87 -3.08 -10.74
CA ALA A 27 12.01 -3.17 -9.85
C ALA A 27 11.75 -2.44 -8.52
N LYS A 28 11.15 -1.25 -8.57
CA LYS A 28 10.72 -0.53 -7.35
C LYS A 28 9.77 -1.35 -6.51
N ARG A 29 8.75 -1.95 -7.14
CA ARG A 29 7.75 -2.77 -6.43
C ARG A 29 8.39 -3.95 -5.72
N LYS A 30 9.29 -4.67 -6.39
CA LYS A 30 10.00 -5.81 -5.79
C LYS A 30 10.85 -5.38 -4.60
N ILE A 31 11.64 -4.31 -4.76
CA ILE A 31 12.48 -3.76 -3.70
C ILE A 31 11.65 -3.32 -2.50
N ILE A 32 10.56 -2.57 -2.73
CA ILE A 32 9.68 -2.09 -1.67
C ILE A 32 9.01 -3.26 -0.95
N GLY A 33 8.51 -4.25 -1.69
CA GLY A 33 7.87 -5.43 -1.13
C GLY A 33 8.82 -6.26 -0.28
N GLU A 34 10.03 -6.54 -0.79
CA GLU A 34 11.07 -7.27 -0.05
C GLU A 34 11.47 -6.52 1.22
N GLU A 35 11.74 -5.22 1.12
CA GLU A 35 12.20 -4.43 2.25
C GLU A 35 11.13 -4.31 3.33
N PHE A 36 9.85 -4.24 2.93
CA PHE A 36 8.73 -4.24 3.86
C PHE A 36 8.70 -5.52 4.72
N ILE A 37 8.92 -6.67 4.08
CA ILE A 37 8.99 -7.96 4.78
C ILE A 37 10.17 -7.98 5.77
N ARG A 38 11.34 -7.50 5.34
CA ARG A 38 12.53 -7.46 6.22
C ARG A 38 12.30 -6.60 7.46
N VAL A 39 11.71 -5.42 7.29
CA VAL A 39 11.36 -4.55 8.43
C VAL A 39 10.37 -5.25 9.36
N PHE A 40 9.36 -5.93 8.79
CA PHE A 40 8.37 -6.66 9.56
C PHE A 40 9.03 -7.80 10.37
N GLU A 41 9.90 -8.60 9.78
CA GLU A 41 10.66 -9.66 10.45
C GLU A 41 11.49 -9.10 11.62
N GLU A 42 12.24 -8.02 11.37
CA GLU A 42 13.08 -7.40 12.39
C GLU A 42 12.26 -6.89 13.59
N GLU A 43 11.10 -6.30 13.33
CA GLU A 43 10.24 -5.79 14.41
C GLU A 43 9.49 -6.93 15.13
N SER A 44 9.02 -7.94 14.42
CA SER A 44 8.37 -9.09 15.05
C SER A 44 9.32 -9.85 15.98
N ASN A 45 10.59 -10.00 15.59
CA ASN A 45 11.61 -10.64 16.40
C ASN A 45 11.89 -9.89 17.73
N LYS A 46 11.71 -8.56 17.75
CA LYS A 46 11.85 -7.75 18.97
C LYS A 46 10.70 -7.96 19.97
N LEU A 47 9.53 -8.37 19.47
CA LEU A 47 8.35 -8.61 20.29
C LEU A 47 8.33 -9.98 20.94
N GLY A 48 9.24 -10.88 20.54
CA GLY A 48 9.30 -12.26 20.99
C GLY A 48 8.52 -13.20 20.08
N LYS A 49 8.21 -14.41 20.58
CA LYS A 49 7.49 -15.41 19.80
C LYS A 49 6.04 -14.95 19.56
N MET A 50 5.67 -14.85 18.28
CA MET A 50 4.29 -14.63 17.84
C MET A 50 3.72 -15.94 17.33
N ASP A 51 2.47 -16.23 17.68
CA ASP A 51 1.79 -17.44 17.25
C ASP A 51 0.99 -17.21 15.95
N PHE A 52 0.44 -16.01 15.78
CA PHE A 52 -0.46 -15.68 14.67
C PHE A 52 -0.05 -14.40 13.94
N LEU A 53 -0.24 -14.42 12.62
CA LEU A 53 -0.19 -13.24 11.77
C LEU A 53 -1.58 -13.02 11.14
N VAL A 54 -2.22 -11.91 11.45
CA VAL A 54 -3.51 -11.54 10.86
C VAL A 54 -3.28 -10.76 9.56
N GLN A 55 -3.85 -11.25 8.46
CA GLN A 55 -3.79 -10.59 7.16
C GLN A 55 -5.18 -10.13 6.70
N GLY A 56 -5.22 -8.99 6.04
CA GLY A 56 -6.44 -8.41 5.48
C GLY A 56 -6.78 -8.90 4.06
N THR A 57 -6.41 -10.11 3.70
CA THR A 57 -6.75 -10.74 2.42
C THR A 57 -8.26 -10.76 2.22
N ILE A 58 -8.74 -10.39 1.04
CA ILE A 58 -10.16 -10.45 0.66
C ILE A 58 -10.36 -11.41 -0.51
N TYR A 59 -11.60 -11.81 -0.79
CA TYR A 59 -11.90 -12.81 -1.80
C TYR A 59 -11.32 -12.51 -3.21
N PRO A 60 -11.37 -11.28 -3.74
CA PRO A 60 -10.73 -10.94 -5.01
C PRO A 60 -9.22 -11.21 -5.03
N ASP A 61 -8.51 -10.99 -3.92
CA ASP A 61 -7.06 -11.25 -3.82
C ASP A 61 -6.75 -12.74 -4.03
N ILE A 62 -7.63 -13.63 -3.52
CA ILE A 62 -7.50 -15.09 -3.68
C ILE A 62 -7.73 -15.48 -5.14
N VAL A 63 -8.76 -14.94 -5.77
CA VAL A 63 -9.09 -15.24 -7.17
C VAL A 63 -7.99 -14.76 -8.11
N GLU A 64 -7.50 -13.54 -7.91
CA GLU A 64 -6.44 -12.94 -8.72
C GLU A 64 -5.08 -13.63 -8.51
N SER A 65 -4.82 -14.19 -7.34
CA SER A 65 -3.58 -14.93 -7.06
C SER A 65 -3.50 -16.30 -7.72
N GLY A 66 -4.55 -16.73 -8.41
CA GLY A 66 -4.53 -17.96 -9.22
C GLY A 66 -4.59 -19.26 -8.42
N LEU A 67 -5.07 -19.24 -7.17
CA LEU A 67 -5.35 -20.45 -6.40
C LEU A 67 -6.46 -21.33 -7.01
N GLY A 68 -7.00 -20.92 -8.17
CA GLY A 68 -8.05 -21.60 -8.93
C GLY A 68 -7.65 -22.15 -10.30
N GLY A 69 -6.38 -22.08 -10.77
CA GLY A 69 -5.96 -22.65 -12.06
C GLY A 69 -4.83 -21.87 -12.75
N GLU A 70 -3.95 -22.58 -13.38
CA GLU A 70 -2.87 -22.33 -14.37
C GLU A 70 -2.29 -20.91 -14.62
N SER A 71 -2.49 -19.89 -13.78
CA SER A 71 -1.87 -18.57 -13.95
C SER A 71 -0.77 -18.34 -12.93
N VAL A 72 0.44 -18.72 -13.28
CA VAL A 72 1.66 -18.66 -12.43
C VAL A 72 2.23 -17.25 -12.26
N THR A 73 1.65 -16.20 -12.86
CA THR A 73 2.41 -14.96 -13.12
C THR A 73 2.00 -13.73 -12.29
N ILE A 74 0.97 -13.80 -11.45
CA ILE A 74 0.47 -12.59 -10.73
C ILE A 74 0.75 -12.63 -9.22
N LYS A 75 1.56 -13.58 -8.75
CA LYS A 75 1.82 -13.81 -7.32
C LYS A 75 2.62 -12.73 -6.59
N SER A 76 3.09 -11.69 -7.26
CA SER A 76 3.95 -10.67 -6.63
C SER A 76 3.19 -9.47 -6.04
N HIS A 77 1.87 -9.40 -6.18
CA HIS A 77 1.11 -8.18 -5.88
C HIS A 77 0.27 -8.24 -4.61
N HIS A 78 -0.08 -9.43 -4.17
CA HIS A 78 -0.87 -9.64 -2.97
C HIS A 78 -0.04 -10.47 -1.99
N ASN A 79 -0.04 -10.10 -0.73
CA ASN A 79 0.79 -10.63 0.36
C ASN A 79 0.77 -12.16 0.56
N VAL A 80 -0.04 -12.88 -0.19
CA VAL A 80 -0.21 -14.33 -0.05
C VAL A 80 1.03 -15.15 -0.47
N GLY A 81 1.98 -14.54 -1.20
CA GLY A 81 3.18 -15.23 -1.70
C GLY A 81 4.52 -14.61 -1.28
N GLY A 82 4.50 -13.58 -0.45
CA GLY A 82 5.70 -12.81 -0.10
C GLY A 82 6.30 -13.07 1.26
N LEU A 83 5.64 -13.90 2.09
CA LEU A 83 6.23 -14.30 3.36
C LEU A 83 7.27 -15.40 3.12
N PRO A 84 8.44 -15.36 3.77
CA PRO A 84 9.41 -16.44 3.76
C PRO A 84 8.79 -17.75 4.22
N GLU A 85 9.19 -18.88 3.65
CA GLU A 85 8.68 -20.22 3.98
C GLU A 85 9.00 -20.63 5.43
N ASP A 86 9.94 -19.96 6.06
CA ASP A 86 10.41 -20.22 7.42
C ASP A 86 9.74 -19.36 8.50
N VAL A 87 8.69 -18.60 8.14
CA VAL A 87 7.93 -17.82 9.11
C VAL A 87 7.08 -18.73 9.98
N ALA A 88 7.36 -18.73 11.27
CA ALA A 88 6.76 -19.63 12.26
C ALA A 88 5.38 -19.16 12.79
N PHE A 89 4.60 -18.41 11.99
CA PHE A 89 3.26 -17.96 12.40
C PHE A 89 2.16 -18.76 11.69
N GLU A 90 1.06 -18.98 12.38
CA GLU A 90 -0.20 -19.35 11.75
C GLU A 90 -0.87 -18.11 11.13
N ILE A 91 -1.24 -18.19 9.85
CA ILE A 91 -1.88 -17.06 9.15
C ILE A 91 -3.38 -17.10 9.41
N VAL A 92 -3.93 -15.98 9.88
CA VAL A 92 -5.36 -15.79 10.10
C VAL A 92 -5.89 -14.75 9.13
N GLU A 93 -6.81 -15.14 8.25
CA GLU A 93 -7.38 -14.31 7.20
C GLU A 93 -8.90 -14.18 7.38
N PRO A 94 -9.36 -13.34 8.30
CA PRO A 94 -10.79 -13.27 8.67
C PRO A 94 -11.69 -12.72 7.58
N LEU A 95 -11.14 -12.08 6.56
CA LEU A 95 -11.87 -11.40 5.49
C LEU A 95 -11.80 -12.14 4.14
N LYS A 96 -11.12 -13.29 4.07
CA LYS A 96 -10.76 -13.97 2.82
C LYS A 96 -11.96 -14.43 1.95
N GLU A 97 -13.13 -14.55 2.54
CA GLU A 97 -14.36 -14.97 1.84
C GLU A 97 -15.26 -13.77 1.49
N LEU A 98 -14.82 -12.53 1.80
CA LEU A 98 -15.62 -11.35 1.65
C LEU A 98 -15.19 -10.51 0.45
N PHE A 99 -16.14 -9.89 -0.22
CA PHE A 99 -15.91 -8.84 -1.19
C PHE A 99 -15.68 -7.50 -0.51
N LYS A 100 -15.04 -6.58 -1.24
CA LYS A 100 -14.66 -5.25 -0.71
C LYS A 100 -15.84 -4.45 -0.14
N ASP A 101 -17.02 -4.59 -0.75
CA ASP A 101 -18.22 -3.87 -0.26
C ASP A 101 -18.74 -4.46 1.05
N GLU A 102 -18.62 -5.78 1.25
CA GLU A 102 -18.98 -6.45 2.50
C GLU A 102 -18.03 -6.06 3.63
N VAL A 103 -16.72 -6.01 3.32
CA VAL A 103 -15.70 -5.51 4.27
C VAL A 103 -15.98 -4.07 4.68
N ARG A 104 -16.42 -3.21 3.73
CA ARG A 104 -16.82 -1.83 4.04
C ARG A 104 -18.03 -1.77 4.97
N LYS A 105 -19.04 -2.61 4.74
CA LYS A 105 -20.23 -2.70 5.61
C LYS A 105 -19.84 -3.10 7.03
N ILE A 106 -19.03 -4.14 7.18
CA ILE A 106 -18.50 -4.57 8.48
C ILE A 106 -17.73 -3.42 9.15
N GLY A 107 -16.90 -2.72 8.40
CA GLY A 107 -16.16 -1.57 8.91
C GLY A 107 -17.08 -0.47 9.49
N LEU A 108 -18.18 -0.18 8.80
CA LEU A 108 -19.19 0.79 9.29
C LEU A 108 -19.85 0.31 10.58
N GLU A 109 -20.26 -0.95 10.65
CA GLU A 109 -20.88 -1.54 11.84
C GLU A 109 -19.93 -1.57 13.05
N LEU A 110 -18.64 -1.77 12.81
CA LEU A 110 -17.59 -1.67 13.84
C LEU A 110 -17.31 -0.21 14.26
N GLY A 111 -17.96 0.77 13.62
CA GLY A 111 -17.82 2.19 13.92
C GLY A 111 -16.49 2.77 13.45
N ILE A 112 -15.90 2.22 12.41
CA ILE A 112 -14.76 2.83 11.71
C ILE A 112 -15.28 4.07 10.96
N GLU A 113 -14.52 5.16 11.00
CA GLU A 113 -14.92 6.40 10.35
C GLU A 113 -15.02 6.27 8.83
N ASP A 114 -16.06 6.82 8.24
CA ASP A 114 -16.34 6.85 6.80
C ASP A 114 -15.12 7.23 5.96
N LYS A 115 -14.36 8.23 6.39
CA LYS A 115 -13.15 8.70 5.68
C LYS A 115 -12.07 7.65 5.55
N LEU A 116 -12.02 6.66 6.45
CA LEU A 116 -11.08 5.53 6.39
C LEU A 116 -11.62 4.41 5.51
N ILE A 117 -12.91 4.10 5.65
CA ILE A 117 -13.58 3.01 4.92
C ILE A 117 -13.64 3.31 3.41
N PHE A 118 -13.98 4.55 3.07
CA PHE A 118 -14.20 4.97 1.68
C PHE A 118 -13.01 5.74 1.08
N ARG A 119 -11.82 5.58 1.65
CA ARG A 119 -10.63 6.15 1.03
C ARG A 119 -10.39 5.54 -0.35
N HIS A 120 -9.90 6.36 -1.27
CA HIS A 120 -9.51 5.88 -2.60
C HIS A 120 -8.44 4.79 -2.49
N PRO A 121 -8.43 3.80 -3.41
CA PRO A 121 -7.38 2.80 -3.47
C PRO A 121 -6.00 3.47 -3.55
N PHE A 122 -5.07 2.98 -2.75
CA PHE A 122 -3.69 3.46 -2.75
C PHE A 122 -2.80 2.26 -3.08
N PRO A 123 -1.90 2.35 -4.07
CA PRO A 123 -1.04 1.23 -4.44
C PRO A 123 -0.17 0.80 -3.26
N GLY A 124 0.03 -0.52 -3.10
CA GLY A 124 0.85 -1.09 -2.03
C GLY A 124 2.24 -0.46 -1.92
N PRO A 125 2.99 -0.26 -3.04
CA PRO A 125 4.29 0.40 -3.02
C PRO A 125 4.24 1.91 -2.70
N GLY A 126 3.08 2.49 -2.53
CA GLY A 126 2.91 3.88 -2.10
C GLY A 126 3.40 4.91 -3.10
N LEU A 127 4.01 5.99 -2.59
CA LEU A 127 4.53 7.10 -3.40
C LEU A 127 5.65 6.66 -4.36
N GLY A 128 6.40 5.61 -4.04
CA GLY A 128 7.50 5.13 -4.87
C GLY A 128 7.09 4.78 -6.31
N ILE A 129 5.86 4.30 -6.51
CA ILE A 129 5.32 4.00 -7.85
C ILE A 129 4.76 5.25 -8.53
N ARG A 130 4.27 6.22 -7.77
CA ARG A 130 3.70 7.47 -8.31
C ARG A 130 4.77 8.48 -8.73
N VAL A 131 6.00 8.36 -8.22
CA VAL A 131 7.17 9.07 -8.74
C VAL A 131 7.67 8.32 -9.96
N ILE A 132 7.53 8.89 -11.14
CA ILE A 132 8.06 8.32 -12.39
C ILE A 132 9.55 8.69 -12.47
N GLY A 133 10.41 7.70 -12.75
CA GLY A 133 11.85 7.88 -12.67
C GLY A 133 12.40 7.57 -11.27
N GLU A 134 13.56 8.11 -10.91
CA GLU A 134 14.21 7.88 -9.62
C GLU A 134 13.40 8.45 -8.45
N VAL A 135 13.28 7.68 -7.38
CA VAL A 135 12.60 8.09 -6.14
C VAL A 135 13.59 8.81 -5.24
N THR A 136 13.27 10.06 -4.88
CA THR A 136 14.03 10.83 -3.90
C THR A 136 13.09 11.37 -2.83
N LYS A 137 13.65 11.72 -1.68
CA LYS A 137 12.86 12.35 -0.60
C LYS A 137 12.17 13.63 -1.10
N GLU A 138 12.88 14.48 -1.80
CA GLU A 138 12.34 15.73 -2.35
C GLU A 138 11.14 15.48 -3.27
N LYS A 139 11.27 14.54 -4.23
CA LYS A 139 10.17 14.17 -5.13
C LYS A 139 8.98 13.58 -4.37
N CYS A 140 9.22 12.79 -3.34
CA CYS A 140 8.16 12.26 -2.48
C CYS A 140 7.46 13.38 -1.70
N ASP A 141 8.18 14.36 -1.19
CA ASP A 141 7.61 15.48 -0.45
C ASP A 141 6.75 16.37 -1.37
N ILE A 142 7.25 16.73 -2.55
CA ILE A 142 6.48 17.46 -3.57
C ILE A 142 5.19 16.71 -3.94
N LEU A 143 5.31 15.41 -4.21
CA LEU A 143 4.16 14.61 -4.61
C LEU A 143 3.12 14.47 -3.49
N ARG A 144 3.58 14.35 -2.24
CA ARG A 144 2.71 14.28 -1.06
C ARG A 144 1.88 15.56 -0.88
N GLU A 145 2.52 16.72 -1.03
CA GLU A 145 1.85 18.01 -0.95
C GLU A 145 0.85 18.20 -2.10
N ALA A 146 1.26 17.91 -3.34
CA ALA A 146 0.40 17.99 -4.51
C ALA A 146 -0.83 17.06 -4.39
N ASP A 147 -0.63 15.81 -3.96
CA ASP A 147 -1.71 14.84 -3.75
C ASP A 147 -2.67 15.31 -2.64
N ALA A 148 -2.14 15.86 -1.55
CA ALA A 148 -2.95 16.39 -0.46
C ALA A 148 -3.87 17.55 -0.91
N ILE A 149 -3.32 18.50 -1.66
CA ILE A 149 -4.09 19.62 -2.22
C ILE A 149 -5.16 19.09 -3.18
N TYR A 150 -4.80 18.20 -4.09
CA TYR A 150 -5.73 17.62 -5.06
C TYR A 150 -6.89 16.88 -4.37
N MET A 151 -6.58 16.04 -3.38
CA MET A 151 -7.60 15.32 -2.62
C MET A 151 -8.50 16.27 -1.82
N ASP A 152 -7.97 17.34 -1.29
CA ASP A 152 -8.75 18.35 -0.56
C ASP A 152 -9.74 19.09 -1.49
N GLU A 153 -9.30 19.47 -2.68
CA GLU A 153 -10.18 20.10 -3.67
C GLU A 153 -11.28 19.15 -4.15
N LEU A 154 -11.00 17.85 -4.33
CA LEU A 154 -12.03 16.86 -4.65
C LEU A 154 -13.08 16.74 -3.54
N ARG A 155 -12.65 16.80 -2.27
CA ARG A 155 -13.57 16.77 -1.12
C ARG A 155 -14.44 18.02 -1.06
N LYS A 156 -13.84 19.21 -1.25
CA LYS A 156 -14.57 20.50 -1.28
C LYS A 156 -15.59 20.56 -2.42
N ALA A 157 -15.26 20.00 -3.56
CA ALA A 157 -16.15 19.90 -4.70
C ALA A 157 -17.26 18.83 -4.54
N GLY A 158 -17.23 18.02 -3.49
CA GLY A 158 -18.17 16.91 -3.29
C GLY A 158 -17.91 15.68 -4.18
N LEU A 159 -16.87 15.70 -4.98
CA LEU A 159 -16.57 14.67 -6.00
C LEU A 159 -15.85 13.44 -5.45
N TYR A 160 -15.30 13.50 -4.25
CA TYR A 160 -14.46 12.44 -3.70
C TYR A 160 -15.14 11.07 -3.66
N ARG A 161 -16.44 11.01 -3.43
CA ARG A 161 -17.22 9.75 -3.38
C ARG A 161 -17.73 9.30 -4.75
N GLU A 162 -17.80 10.20 -5.71
CA GLU A 162 -18.25 9.91 -7.08
C GLU A 162 -17.12 9.36 -7.95
N ILE A 163 -15.88 9.80 -7.71
CA ILE A 163 -14.71 9.36 -8.44
C ILE A 163 -14.19 8.06 -7.83
N TRP A 164 -14.04 7.03 -8.66
CA TRP A 164 -13.56 5.71 -8.23
C TRP A 164 -12.15 5.77 -7.62
N GLN A 165 -11.25 6.47 -8.29
CA GLN A 165 -9.87 6.63 -7.86
C GLN A 165 -9.28 7.91 -8.46
N ALA A 166 -8.61 8.69 -7.64
CA ALA A 166 -7.86 9.86 -8.05
C ALA A 166 -6.56 9.94 -7.26
N PHE A 167 -5.51 10.42 -7.89
CA PHE A 167 -4.21 10.63 -7.27
C PHE A 167 -3.31 11.49 -8.15
N ALA A 168 -2.33 12.16 -7.55
CA ALA A 168 -1.26 12.84 -8.27
C ALA A 168 -0.12 11.87 -8.60
N THR A 169 0.56 12.10 -9.71
CA THR A 169 1.83 11.48 -10.10
C THR A 169 2.86 12.53 -10.39
N LEU A 170 4.13 12.24 -10.19
CA LEU A 170 5.24 13.13 -10.50
C LEU A 170 6.09 12.52 -11.62
N PRO A 171 5.86 12.90 -12.89
CA PRO A 171 6.70 12.50 -14.00
C PRO A 171 8.01 13.31 -14.01
N ASP A 172 9.08 12.70 -14.51
CA ASP A 172 10.37 13.39 -14.72
C ASP A 172 10.37 14.14 -16.08
N VAL A 173 9.40 15.01 -16.23
CA VAL A 173 9.20 15.82 -17.46
C VAL A 173 9.35 17.29 -17.10
N LYS A 174 10.24 17.98 -17.83
CA LYS A 174 10.36 19.44 -17.77
C LYS A 174 9.72 20.05 -19.00
N THR A 175 8.71 20.85 -18.80
CA THR A 175 8.10 21.64 -19.87
C THR A 175 8.60 23.07 -19.82
N VAL A 176 8.73 23.69 -20.99
CA VAL A 176 9.01 25.15 -21.08
C VAL A 176 7.74 25.86 -20.64
N GLY A 177 7.83 26.69 -19.60
CA GLY A 177 6.75 27.58 -19.23
C GLY A 177 6.50 28.57 -20.38
N VAL A 178 5.25 28.76 -20.76
CA VAL A 178 4.87 29.88 -21.63
C VAL A 178 5.03 31.14 -20.80
N MET A 179 6.09 31.86 -21.06
CA MET A 179 6.20 33.23 -20.54
C MET A 179 5.28 34.10 -21.39
N GLY A 180 4.17 34.51 -20.80
CA GLY A 180 3.33 35.56 -21.35
C GLY A 180 3.92 36.91 -21.10
#